data_1d9b7d81d648511ed6eb5ba1aa0f53da
#
_entry.id   1d9b7d81d648511ed6eb5ba1aa0f53da
#
_cell.length_a   1.000
_cell.length_b   1.000
_cell.length_c   1.000
_cell.angle_alpha   90.00
_cell.angle_beta   90.00
_cell.angle_gamma   90.00
#
_symmetry.space_group_name_H-M   'P 1'
#
loop_
_entity.id
_entity.type
_entity.pdbx_description
1 polymer ?
#
loop_
_entity_poly.entity_id
_entity_poly.type
_entity_poly.pdbx_seq_one_letter_code
_entity_poly.pdbx_strand_id
1 'polypeptide(L)'
;MKLGKTHLWNPVMILDGLRPWHPVAGMARVYQEWMKNRKAVIYLSAEPCRYERRLRRSMEEWEFPSGAIVLRKGNFIPPRDYKTKAIYPIIKNSPGHHFVLVGDSGEFDPECYGELAREFSRQVDHIYIRNISRDGPDRYERAFRSIQKKKVDLFLRPDVLEKTR
;
A
#
# COMPACT_ATOMS: atom_id res chain seq x y z
N MET A 1 6.63 19.71 -21.09
CA MET A 1 6.75 18.34 -20.54
C MET A 1 6.03 18.32 -19.21
N LYS A 2 4.82 17.75 -19.14
CA LYS A 2 4.07 17.67 -17.89
C LYS A 2 4.77 16.66 -17.00
N LEU A 3 5.37 17.12 -15.91
CA LEU A 3 5.87 16.29 -14.82
C LEU A 3 4.71 15.41 -14.34
N GLY A 4 4.88 14.09 -14.48
CA GLY A 4 3.91 13.12 -14.01
C GLY A 4 3.55 13.39 -12.56
N LYS A 5 2.26 13.22 -12.24
CA LYS A 5 1.73 13.38 -10.89
C LYS A 5 2.50 12.43 -9.98
N THR A 6 3.26 13.00 -9.08
CA THR A 6 4.04 12.29 -8.09
C THR A 6 3.11 11.59 -7.13
N HIS A 7 3.19 10.29 -7.10
CA HIS A 7 2.39 9.42 -6.28
C HIS A 7 2.91 9.43 -4.84
N LEU A 8 2.12 9.92 -3.90
CA LEU A 8 2.55 10.23 -2.53
C LEU A 8 2.22 9.14 -1.52
N TRP A 9 2.04 7.89 -1.96
CA TRP A 9 1.54 6.92 -1.02
C TRP A 9 2.15 5.51 -0.98
N ASN A 10 3.15 5.16 -1.47
CA ASN A 10 3.95 4.17 -0.74
C ASN A 10 4.42 4.89 0.51
N PRO A 11 4.49 4.25 1.71
CA PRO A 11 4.93 4.99 2.87
C PRO A 11 6.19 5.80 2.59
N VAL A 12 6.75 5.61 1.41
CA VAL A 12 7.86 6.41 0.90
C VAL A 12 7.81 6.48 -0.62
N MET A 13 7.76 7.69 -1.16
CA MET A 13 7.93 7.94 -2.58
C MET A 13 9.20 8.69 -2.89
N ILE A 14 9.87 8.25 -3.96
CA ILE A 14 10.90 9.01 -4.62
C ILE A 14 10.22 9.95 -5.62
N LEU A 15 10.35 11.24 -5.37
CA LEU A 15 10.19 12.27 -6.38
C LEU A 15 11.56 12.49 -7.00
N ASP A 16 11.81 11.95 -8.18
CA ASP A 16 13.10 12.01 -8.87
C ASP A 16 14.29 11.47 -8.06
N GLY A 17 15.19 10.74 -8.65
CA GLY A 17 16.35 10.13 -7.98
C GLY A 17 17.26 11.04 -7.16
N LEU A 18 16.93 12.33 -7.04
CA LEU A 18 17.68 13.39 -6.36
C LEU A 18 16.92 14.08 -5.23
N ARG A 19 15.61 13.86 -5.07
CA ARG A 19 14.82 14.48 -4.00
C ARG A 19 14.65 13.55 -2.80
N PRO A 20 14.61 14.09 -1.57
CA PRO A 20 14.33 13.30 -0.40
C PRO A 20 12.89 12.70 -0.49
N TRP A 21 12.75 11.52 0.02
CA TRP A 21 11.46 10.86 0.14
C TRP A 21 10.63 11.54 1.21
N HIS A 22 9.36 11.76 0.94
CA HIS A 22 8.46 12.39 1.89
C HIS A 22 7.28 11.46 2.18
N PRO A 23 7.07 11.08 3.44
CA PRO A 23 5.93 10.29 3.83
C PRO A 23 4.65 11.12 3.77
N VAL A 24 3.53 10.46 3.74
CA VAL A 24 2.24 11.10 3.98
C VAL A 24 2.17 11.47 5.46
N ALA A 25 2.06 12.77 5.73
CA ALA A 25 1.99 13.27 7.10
C ALA A 25 0.89 12.55 7.91
N GLY A 26 1.23 12.01 9.07
CA GLY A 26 0.32 11.28 9.95
C GLY A 26 0.24 9.76 9.70
N MET A 27 0.73 9.23 8.57
CA MET A 27 0.65 7.77 8.30
C MET A 27 1.52 6.94 9.24
N ALA A 28 2.71 7.43 9.61
CA ALA A 28 3.55 6.70 10.56
C ALA A 28 2.81 6.47 11.87
N ARG A 29 2.13 7.50 12.40
CA ARG A 29 1.31 7.40 13.62
C ARG A 29 0.16 6.39 13.46
N VAL A 30 -0.55 6.42 12.34
CA VAL A 30 -1.61 5.43 12.05
C VAL A 30 -1.05 4.02 12.10
N TYR A 31 0.10 3.78 11.44
CA TYR A 31 0.73 2.46 11.44
C TYR A 31 1.23 2.05 12.83
N GLN A 32 1.80 2.96 13.60
CA GLN A 32 2.20 2.69 15.00
C GLN A 32 1.00 2.26 15.84
N GLU A 33 -0.14 2.96 15.73
CA GLU A 33 -1.36 2.59 16.46
C GLU A 33 -1.87 1.20 16.02
N TRP A 34 -1.91 0.93 14.72
CA TRP A 34 -2.36 -0.36 14.23
C TRP A 34 -1.43 -1.50 14.62
N MET A 35 -0.13 -1.26 14.73
CA MET A 35 0.84 -2.27 15.14
C MET A 35 0.73 -2.67 16.60
N LYS A 36 0.08 -1.89 17.46
CA LYS A 36 -0.19 -2.30 18.85
C LYS A 36 -0.99 -3.61 18.93
N ASN A 37 -1.85 -3.86 17.95
CA ASN A 37 -2.74 -5.01 17.89
C ASN A 37 -2.42 -6.00 16.74
N ARG A 38 -1.33 -5.78 15.99
CA ARG A 38 -0.93 -6.59 14.84
C ARG A 38 0.46 -7.17 15.03
N LYS A 39 0.70 -8.34 14.40
CA LYS A 39 1.96 -9.06 14.57
C LYS A 39 3.09 -8.57 13.68
N ALA A 40 2.78 -8.06 12.49
CA ALA A 40 3.77 -7.65 11.50
C ALA A 40 3.24 -6.62 10.51
N VAL A 41 4.16 -5.82 9.95
CA VAL A 41 3.92 -4.97 8.80
C VAL A 41 4.88 -5.36 7.67
N ILE A 42 4.37 -5.34 6.45
CA ILE A 42 5.16 -5.56 5.23
C ILE A 42 4.99 -4.33 4.36
N TYR A 43 6.09 -3.67 4.06
CA TYR A 43 6.15 -2.54 3.15
C TYR A 43 6.51 -3.04 1.76
N LEU A 44 5.62 -2.84 0.81
CA LEU A 44 5.81 -3.29 -0.56
C LEU A 44 5.85 -2.09 -1.51
N SER A 45 6.89 -2.01 -2.32
CA SER A 45 7.05 -0.95 -3.30
C SER A 45 7.55 -1.49 -4.64
N ALA A 46 7.04 -0.93 -5.73
CA ALA A 46 7.55 -1.22 -7.07
C ALA A 46 8.92 -0.57 -7.36
N GLU A 47 9.48 0.14 -6.39
CA GLU A 47 10.83 0.70 -6.49
C GLU A 47 11.91 -0.39 -6.63
N PRO A 48 13.00 -0.11 -7.37
CA PRO A 48 14.11 -1.03 -7.47
C PRO A 48 14.79 -1.32 -6.14
N CYS A 49 15.21 -2.57 -5.92
CA CYS A 49 15.83 -3.03 -4.67
C CYS A 49 17.13 -2.28 -4.29
N ARG A 50 17.81 -1.64 -5.26
CA ARG A 50 19.00 -0.80 -4.97
C ARG A 50 18.71 0.36 -4.00
N TYR A 51 17.44 0.75 -3.85
CA TYR A 51 17.03 1.82 -2.94
C TYR A 51 16.66 1.34 -1.53
N GLU A 52 16.74 0.04 -1.24
CA GLU A 52 16.29 -0.53 0.04
C GLU A 52 16.94 0.15 1.26
N ARG A 53 18.27 0.32 1.23
CA ARG A 53 18.99 0.95 2.36
C ARG A 53 18.52 2.37 2.63
N ARG A 54 18.32 3.14 1.57
CA ARG A 54 17.83 4.52 1.67
C ARG A 54 16.40 4.56 2.20
N LEU A 55 15.55 3.70 1.67
CA LEU A 55 14.17 3.56 2.11
C LEU A 55 14.09 3.23 3.61
N ARG A 56 14.82 2.21 4.04
CA ARG A 56 14.87 1.79 5.44
C ARG A 56 15.27 2.92 6.37
N ARG A 57 16.34 3.63 6.04
CA ARG A 57 16.79 4.80 6.80
C ARG A 57 15.73 5.89 6.88
N SER A 58 15.09 6.22 5.77
CA SER A 58 14.03 7.24 5.77
C SER A 58 12.82 6.81 6.60
N MET A 59 12.45 5.53 6.58
CA MET A 59 11.35 5.01 7.41
C MET A 59 11.69 5.11 8.90
N GLU A 60 12.94 4.83 9.29
CA GLU A 60 13.42 5.02 10.66
C GLU A 60 13.36 6.50 11.08
N GLU A 61 13.87 7.41 10.24
CA GLU A 61 13.84 8.86 10.47
C GLU A 61 12.41 9.40 10.63
N TRP A 62 11.43 8.79 9.98
CA TRP A 62 10.01 9.19 10.04
C TRP A 62 9.19 8.33 10.99
N GLU A 63 9.84 7.55 11.85
CA GLU A 63 9.21 6.77 12.90
C GLU A 63 8.17 5.76 12.41
N PHE A 64 8.33 5.23 11.19
CA PHE A 64 7.50 4.11 10.74
C PHE A 64 7.82 2.85 11.54
N PRO A 65 6.82 2.01 11.89
CA PRO A 65 7.07 0.73 12.54
C PRO A 65 8.07 -0.14 11.76
N SER A 66 8.95 -0.84 12.48
CA SER A 66 9.85 -1.80 11.85
C SER A 66 9.08 -2.91 11.12
N GLY A 67 9.52 -3.28 9.92
CA GLY A 67 8.85 -4.29 9.14
C GLY A 67 9.69 -4.84 7.99
N ALA A 68 9.18 -5.88 7.35
CA ALA A 68 9.78 -6.40 6.12
C ALA A 68 9.58 -5.40 4.98
N ILE A 69 10.63 -5.24 4.15
CA ILE A 69 10.57 -4.40 2.96
C ILE A 69 10.70 -5.31 1.74
N VAL A 70 9.74 -5.24 0.84
CA VAL A 70 9.69 -5.99 -0.41
C VAL A 70 9.77 -5.02 -1.56
N LEU A 71 10.86 -5.07 -2.31
CA LEU A 71 11.14 -4.20 -3.45
C LEU A 71 11.28 -5.01 -4.73
N ARG A 72 11.03 -4.35 -5.85
CA ARG A 72 11.13 -4.97 -7.17
C ARG A 72 12.57 -5.35 -7.51
N LYS A 73 12.78 -6.62 -7.83
CA LYS A 73 14.05 -7.13 -8.36
C LYS A 73 14.00 -7.09 -9.90
N GLY A 74 14.92 -6.35 -10.51
CA GLY A 74 15.01 -6.22 -11.97
C GLY A 74 13.89 -5.37 -12.60
N ASN A 75 13.93 -5.27 -13.94
CA ASN A 75 13.00 -4.43 -14.71
C ASN A 75 12.00 -5.22 -15.55
N PHE A 76 11.94 -6.55 -15.39
CA PHE A 76 11.19 -7.44 -16.28
C PHE A 76 9.69 -7.55 -15.96
N ILE A 77 9.24 -7.09 -14.80
CA ILE A 77 7.82 -7.15 -14.42
C ILE A 77 7.24 -5.74 -14.52
N PRO A 78 6.19 -5.53 -15.31
CA PRO A 78 5.49 -4.24 -15.35
C PRO A 78 5.04 -3.83 -13.93
N PRO A 79 5.11 -2.54 -13.58
CA PRO A 79 4.67 -2.05 -12.26
C PRO A 79 3.26 -2.49 -11.90
N ARG A 80 2.35 -2.52 -12.88
CA ARG A 80 0.96 -2.97 -12.72
C ARG A 80 0.86 -4.37 -12.13
N ASP A 81 1.67 -5.31 -12.63
CA ASP A 81 1.57 -6.73 -12.23
C ASP A 81 2.45 -7.06 -11.03
N TYR A 82 3.39 -6.17 -10.72
CA TYR A 82 4.38 -6.45 -9.69
C TYR A 82 3.74 -6.64 -8.31
N LYS A 83 2.83 -5.75 -7.92
CA LYS A 83 2.21 -5.80 -6.59
C LYS A 83 1.41 -7.07 -6.40
N THR A 84 0.55 -7.43 -7.35
CA THR A 84 -0.21 -8.68 -7.29
C THR A 84 0.72 -9.89 -7.18
N LYS A 85 1.75 -9.98 -8.03
CA LYS A 85 2.72 -11.08 -8.03
C LYS A 85 3.54 -11.16 -6.75
N ALA A 86 3.81 -10.04 -6.10
CA ALA A 86 4.56 -10.01 -4.84
C ALA A 86 3.68 -10.35 -3.63
N ILE A 87 2.43 -9.87 -3.59
CA ILE A 87 1.52 -10.10 -2.47
C ILE A 87 0.90 -11.49 -2.50
N TYR A 88 0.54 -11.99 -3.66
CA TYR A 88 -0.11 -13.29 -3.83
C TYR A 88 0.58 -14.44 -3.06
N PRO A 89 1.90 -14.69 -3.24
CA PRO A 89 2.58 -15.77 -2.51
C PRO A 89 2.66 -15.50 -1.00
N ILE A 90 2.68 -14.24 -0.56
CA ILE A 90 2.70 -13.90 0.86
C ILE A 90 1.39 -14.39 1.51
N ILE A 91 0.25 -14.04 0.93
CA ILE A 91 -1.05 -14.45 1.46
C ILE A 91 -1.22 -15.97 1.35
N LYS A 92 -0.93 -16.55 0.18
CA LYS A 92 -1.08 -17.98 -0.09
C LYS A 92 -0.28 -18.86 0.86
N ASN A 93 0.96 -18.46 1.17
CA ASN A 93 1.85 -19.23 2.04
C ASN A 93 1.70 -18.90 3.53
N SER A 94 0.71 -18.11 3.89
CA SER A 94 0.43 -17.71 5.28
C SER A 94 -1.00 -18.11 5.69
N PRO A 95 -1.34 -19.41 5.63
CA PRO A 95 -2.67 -19.87 6.04
C PRO A 95 -2.91 -19.52 7.52
N GLY A 96 -4.11 -19.09 7.85
CA GLY A 96 -4.47 -18.67 9.22
C GLY A 96 -4.02 -17.24 9.61
N HIS A 97 -3.35 -16.52 8.70
CA HIS A 97 -3.11 -15.09 8.88
C HIS A 97 -4.16 -14.26 8.15
N HIS A 98 -4.44 -13.11 8.74
CA HIS A 98 -5.37 -12.12 8.21
C HIS A 98 -4.61 -10.86 7.80
N PHE A 99 -5.00 -10.27 6.68
CA PHE A 99 -4.29 -9.18 6.04
C PHE A 99 -5.16 -7.94 5.92
N VAL A 100 -4.57 -6.79 6.22
CA VAL A 100 -5.10 -5.48 5.88
C VAL A 100 -4.22 -4.91 4.77
N LEU A 101 -4.82 -4.57 3.63
CA LEU A 101 -4.14 -4.01 2.48
C LEU A 101 -4.30 -2.50 2.48
N VAL A 102 -3.20 -1.78 2.34
CA VAL A 102 -3.19 -0.32 2.35
C VAL A 102 -2.44 0.20 1.12
N GLY A 103 -3.09 1.03 0.34
CA GLY A 103 -2.51 1.57 -0.88
C GLY A 103 -3.12 2.90 -1.30
N ASP A 104 -2.84 3.33 -2.51
CA ASP A 104 -3.40 4.55 -3.07
C ASP A 104 -3.96 4.37 -4.48
N SER A 105 -4.68 5.37 -4.94
CA SER A 105 -5.30 5.37 -6.27
C SER A 105 -4.37 5.90 -7.38
N GLY A 106 -3.15 6.31 -7.04
CA GLY A 106 -2.23 6.89 -8.02
C GLY A 106 -1.70 5.89 -9.04
N GLU A 107 -1.67 4.61 -8.66
CA GLU A 107 -1.31 3.49 -9.53
C GLU A 107 -2.47 2.47 -9.62
N PHE A 108 -2.15 1.19 -9.58
CA PHE A 108 -3.10 0.09 -9.75
C PHE A 108 -3.48 -0.61 -8.44
N ASP A 109 -3.29 0.02 -7.28
CA ASP A 109 -3.59 -0.61 -5.99
C ASP A 109 -5.05 -1.00 -5.84
N PRO A 110 -6.05 -0.19 -6.26
CA PRO A 110 -7.44 -0.60 -6.19
C PRO A 110 -7.72 -1.90 -6.94
N GLU A 111 -7.23 -2.01 -8.17
CA GLU A 111 -7.44 -3.18 -9.04
C GLU A 111 -6.72 -4.40 -8.48
N CYS A 112 -5.46 -4.25 -8.07
CA CYS A 112 -4.65 -5.30 -7.49
C CYS A 112 -5.26 -5.83 -6.18
N TYR A 113 -5.66 -4.95 -5.28
CA TYR A 113 -6.22 -5.36 -3.99
C TYR A 113 -7.61 -5.96 -4.13
N GLY A 114 -8.39 -5.47 -5.10
CA GLY A 114 -9.66 -6.08 -5.45
C GLY A 114 -9.52 -7.51 -5.96
N GLU A 115 -8.53 -7.77 -6.81
CA GLU A 115 -8.19 -9.12 -7.29
C GLU A 115 -7.78 -10.04 -6.14
N LEU A 116 -6.85 -9.61 -5.32
CA LEU A 116 -6.38 -10.37 -4.16
C LEU A 116 -7.49 -10.65 -3.14
N ALA A 117 -8.37 -9.68 -2.89
CA ALA A 117 -9.48 -9.86 -1.95
C ALA A 117 -10.57 -10.80 -2.45
N ARG A 118 -10.77 -10.92 -3.76
CA ARG A 118 -11.64 -11.95 -4.34
C ARG A 118 -11.05 -13.34 -4.18
N GLU A 119 -9.76 -13.49 -4.49
CA GLU A 119 -9.05 -14.77 -4.38
C GLU A 119 -8.93 -15.23 -2.91
N PHE A 120 -8.55 -14.31 -2.03
CA PHE A 120 -8.31 -14.59 -0.61
C PHE A 120 -9.37 -13.96 0.31
N SER A 121 -10.63 -14.12 -0.03
CA SER A 121 -11.76 -13.44 0.64
C SER A 121 -11.85 -13.69 2.16
N ARG A 122 -11.32 -14.83 2.64
CA ARG A 122 -11.28 -15.19 4.07
C ARG A 122 -10.06 -14.62 4.80
N GLN A 123 -8.99 -14.28 4.08
CA GLN A 123 -7.73 -13.79 4.65
C GLN A 123 -7.57 -12.27 4.50
N VAL A 124 -8.18 -11.65 3.49
CA VAL A 124 -8.19 -10.19 3.35
C VAL A 124 -9.37 -9.64 4.15
N ASP A 125 -9.05 -9.06 5.31
CA ASP A 125 -10.05 -8.49 6.22
C ASP A 125 -10.49 -7.11 5.79
N HIS A 126 -9.53 -6.27 5.36
CA HIS A 126 -9.83 -4.89 5.02
C HIS A 126 -8.88 -4.33 3.97
N ILE A 127 -9.39 -3.36 3.20
CA ILE A 127 -8.65 -2.62 2.20
C ILE A 127 -8.84 -1.13 2.47
N TYR A 128 -7.74 -0.40 2.62
CA TYR A 128 -7.72 1.05 2.72
C TYR A 128 -7.07 1.64 1.48
N ILE A 129 -7.78 2.50 0.75
CA ILE A 129 -7.26 3.20 -0.44
C ILE A 129 -7.28 4.71 -0.22
N ARG A 130 -6.11 5.32 -0.26
CA ARG A 130 -6.01 6.77 -0.30
C ARG A 130 -6.34 7.28 -1.70
N ASN A 131 -7.45 8.01 -1.82
CA ASN A 131 -7.92 8.53 -3.11
C ASN A 131 -7.18 9.82 -3.52
N ILE A 132 -5.97 9.69 -4.06
CA ILE A 132 -5.13 10.82 -4.47
C ILE A 132 -5.34 11.25 -5.92
N SER A 133 -5.73 10.33 -6.78
CA SER A 133 -6.03 10.61 -8.19
C SER A 133 -7.38 11.31 -8.38
N ARG A 134 -8.22 11.35 -7.32
CA ARG A 134 -9.58 11.85 -7.35
C ARG A 134 -10.43 11.19 -8.43
N ASP A 135 -10.21 9.89 -8.64
CA ASP A 135 -11.01 9.08 -9.55
C ASP A 135 -12.46 9.04 -9.10
N GLY A 136 -13.34 8.95 -10.09
CA GLY A 136 -14.76 8.80 -9.85
C GLY A 136 -15.13 7.43 -9.26
N PRO A 137 -16.36 7.29 -8.76
CA PRO A 137 -16.84 6.06 -8.12
C PRO A 137 -16.73 4.82 -9.00
N ASP A 138 -16.90 4.96 -10.32
CA ASP A 138 -16.90 3.87 -11.29
C ASP A 138 -15.62 3.02 -11.26
N ARG A 139 -14.45 3.64 -10.98
CA ARG A 139 -13.19 2.92 -10.85
C ARG A 139 -13.24 1.96 -9.68
N TYR A 140 -13.69 2.46 -8.53
CA TYR A 140 -13.74 1.69 -7.30
C TYR A 140 -14.83 0.62 -7.32
N GLU A 141 -15.96 0.91 -7.94
CA GLU A 141 -17.03 -0.07 -8.16
C GLU A 141 -16.54 -1.25 -9.01
N ARG A 142 -15.78 -0.98 -10.06
CA ARG A 142 -15.14 -2.04 -10.86
C ARG A 142 -14.08 -2.79 -10.10
N ALA A 143 -13.15 -2.07 -9.47
CA ALA A 143 -12.03 -2.68 -8.74
C ALA A 143 -12.51 -3.59 -7.60
N PHE A 144 -13.55 -3.15 -6.86
CA PHE A 144 -14.06 -3.86 -5.68
C PHE A 144 -15.37 -4.60 -5.92
N ARG A 145 -15.69 -4.87 -7.18
CA ARG A 145 -16.86 -5.68 -7.53
C ARG A 145 -16.85 -7.00 -6.74
N SER A 146 -18.00 -7.38 -6.18
CA SER A 146 -18.20 -8.60 -5.38
C SER A 146 -17.46 -8.63 -4.04
N ILE A 147 -16.84 -7.54 -3.62
CA ILE A 147 -16.27 -7.40 -2.28
C ILE A 147 -17.30 -6.70 -1.39
N GLN A 148 -17.41 -7.17 -0.14
CA GLN A 148 -18.32 -6.54 0.82
C GLN A 148 -17.89 -5.09 1.07
N LYS A 149 -18.82 -4.14 0.91
CA LYS A 149 -18.54 -2.69 1.07
C LYS A 149 -17.87 -2.34 2.40
N LYS A 150 -18.26 -3.02 3.49
CA LYS A 150 -17.66 -2.82 4.83
C LYS A 150 -16.17 -3.20 4.92
N LYS A 151 -15.63 -3.86 3.91
CA LYS A 151 -14.21 -4.24 3.85
C LYS A 151 -13.36 -3.23 3.08
N VAL A 152 -13.93 -2.17 2.54
CA VAL A 152 -13.21 -1.20 1.71
C VAL A 152 -13.49 0.20 2.19
N ASP A 153 -12.44 0.92 2.58
CA ASP A 153 -12.51 2.34 2.92
C ASP A 153 -11.63 3.17 1.97
N LEU A 154 -12.25 4.20 1.42
CA LEU A 154 -11.56 5.24 0.68
C LEU A 154 -11.29 6.41 1.62
N PHE A 155 -10.07 6.90 1.66
CA PHE A 155 -9.71 8.04 2.49
C PHE A 155 -8.83 9.05 1.72
N LEU A 156 -8.73 10.26 2.20
CA LEU A 156 -7.84 11.27 1.65
C LEU A 156 -6.75 11.65 2.63
N ARG A 157 -7.12 11.81 3.90
CA ARG A 157 -6.20 12.16 4.98
C ARG A 157 -6.13 11.07 6.03
N PRO A 158 -4.94 10.80 6.58
CA PRO A 158 -4.73 9.72 7.56
C PRO A 158 -5.53 9.86 8.86
N ASP A 159 -5.87 11.07 9.28
CA ASP A 159 -6.61 11.35 10.52
C ASP A 159 -7.97 10.64 10.60
N VAL A 160 -8.58 10.33 9.46
CA VAL A 160 -9.83 9.55 9.44
C VAL A 160 -9.61 8.09 9.83
N LEU A 161 -8.40 7.55 9.65
CA LEU A 161 -8.06 6.18 9.97
C LEU A 161 -7.74 5.97 11.47
N GLU A 162 -7.43 7.02 12.21
CA GLU A 162 -7.17 6.95 13.65
C GLU A 162 -8.41 6.51 14.45
N LYS A 163 -9.60 6.72 13.89
CA LYS A 163 -10.90 6.39 14.52
C LYS A 163 -11.41 5.00 14.17
N THR A 164 -10.74 4.32 13.25
CA THR A 164 -11.13 2.99 12.79
C THR A 164 -10.44 1.94 13.68
N ARG A 165 -11.07 1.56 14.77
CA ARG A 165 -10.64 0.51 15.69
C ARG A 165 -11.34 -0.81 15.39
#